data_40ec257ec15def2ee58ee183a69c7e06
#
_entry.id   40ec257ec15def2ee58ee183a69c7e06
#
_cell.length_a   1.000
_cell.length_b   1.000
_cell.length_c   1.000
_cell.angle_alpha   90.00
_cell.angle_beta   90.00
_cell.angle_gamma   90.00
#
_symmetry.space_group_name_H-M   'P 1'
#
loop_
_entity.id
_entity.type
_entity.pdbx_description
1 polymer ?
#
loop_
_entity_poly.entity_id
_entity_poly.type
_entity_poly.pdbx_seq_one_letter_code
_entity_poly.pdbx_strand_id
1 'polypeptide(L)'
;LAVKVLRIAAATYLEDQDYWQLSGIERDVTLFAKPSVHLRDYTVRTRFTDKNYGNATLEVTAYMSRLDPADEWEVQLELFDSEGVAVFEQPLREKAGGVANAYATTNPENFCAIFSKVVETPRHWTAESPVLYTVVLSLVDKDGVVIDVESARIGFRELEIREGVLLLNG
;
A
#
# COMPACT_ATOMS: atom_id res chain seq x y z
N LEU A 1 2.21 -29.32 -1.60
CA LEU A 1 3.17 -28.43 -0.93
C LEU A 1 3.70 -29.14 0.31
N ALA A 2 5.02 -29.12 0.51
CA ALA A 2 5.67 -29.63 1.72
C ALA A 2 6.66 -28.57 2.23
N VAL A 3 6.61 -28.28 3.54
CA VAL A 3 7.48 -27.31 4.18
C VAL A 3 8.26 -28.06 5.27
N LYS A 4 9.61 -27.93 5.23
CA LYS A 4 10.50 -28.51 6.25
C LYS A 4 11.07 -27.37 7.09
N VAL A 5 10.83 -27.42 8.39
CA VAL A 5 11.41 -26.49 9.37
C VAL A 5 12.43 -27.21 10.20
N LEU A 6 13.64 -26.65 10.30
CA LEU A 6 14.72 -27.20 11.13
C LEU A 6 14.75 -26.44 12.47
N ARG A 7 14.64 -27.17 13.56
CA ARG A 7 14.71 -26.60 14.91
C ARG A 7 16.11 -26.04 15.26
N ILE A 8 17.15 -26.70 14.78
CA ILE A 8 18.52 -26.31 15.03
C ILE A 8 19.21 -26.11 13.69
N ALA A 9 19.69 -24.90 13.45
CA ALA A 9 20.46 -24.50 12.28
C ALA A 9 21.85 -24.03 12.73
N ALA A 10 22.79 -23.88 11.79
CA ALA A 10 24.14 -23.37 12.11
C ALA A 10 24.12 -21.99 12.77
N ALA A 11 23.16 -21.15 12.38
CA ALA A 11 22.96 -19.81 12.93
C ALA A 11 22.47 -19.81 14.39
N THR A 12 21.89 -20.89 14.89
CA THR A 12 21.37 -20.99 16.27
C THR A 12 22.44 -20.71 17.31
N TYR A 13 23.71 -21.01 17.03
CA TYR A 13 24.82 -20.76 17.93
C TYR A 13 25.39 -19.34 17.88
N LEU A 14 24.98 -18.55 16.89
CA LEU A 14 25.39 -17.16 16.67
C LEU A 14 24.28 -16.16 16.97
N GLU A 15 23.05 -16.65 16.92
CA GLU A 15 21.82 -15.86 17.12
C GLU A 15 21.09 -16.40 18.38
N ASP A 16 20.11 -15.71 18.85
CA ASP A 16 19.24 -16.09 19.97
C ASP A 16 19.99 -16.29 21.30
N GLN A 17 21.07 -15.56 21.56
CA GLN A 17 21.89 -15.72 22.76
C GLN A 17 21.11 -15.49 24.05
N ASP A 18 20.12 -14.62 24.02
CA ASP A 18 19.32 -14.23 25.20
C ASP A 18 17.82 -14.31 24.89
N TYR A 19 17.42 -15.23 24.00
CA TYR A 19 16.07 -15.39 23.53
C TYR A 19 15.53 -16.82 23.64
N TRP A 20 14.22 -16.96 23.65
CA TRP A 20 13.57 -18.28 23.66
C TRP A 20 13.79 -18.99 22.34
N GLN A 21 14.37 -20.17 22.36
CA GLN A 21 14.58 -20.99 21.16
C GLN A 21 13.25 -21.67 20.74
N LEU A 22 12.40 -20.92 20.11
CA LEU A 22 11.16 -21.39 19.52
C LEU A 22 11.40 -21.75 18.05
N SER A 23 10.77 -22.81 17.59
CA SER A 23 10.84 -23.24 16.20
C SER A 23 9.49 -23.76 15.75
N GLY A 24 9.23 -23.66 14.46
CA GLY A 24 7.99 -24.08 13.85
C GLY A 24 7.45 -23.03 12.88
N ILE A 25 6.20 -23.19 12.49
CA ILE A 25 5.44 -22.23 11.69
C ILE A 25 4.39 -21.62 12.62
N GLU A 26 4.61 -20.39 13.04
CA GLU A 26 3.79 -19.75 14.08
C GLU A 26 2.65 -18.91 13.47
N ARG A 27 2.64 -18.72 12.15
CA ARG A 27 1.61 -17.95 11.43
C ARG A 27 1.01 -18.79 10.33
N ASP A 28 -0.09 -18.31 9.78
CA ASP A 28 -0.82 -18.97 8.71
C ASP A 28 0.06 -19.23 7.50
N VAL A 29 -0.16 -20.38 6.87
CA VAL A 29 0.43 -20.71 5.56
C VAL A 29 -0.67 -20.54 4.52
N THR A 30 -0.53 -19.53 3.68
CA THR A 30 -1.50 -19.18 2.66
C THR A 30 -0.97 -19.54 1.28
N LEU A 31 -1.76 -20.26 0.49
CA LEU A 31 -1.51 -20.48 -0.93
C LEU A 31 -2.46 -19.58 -1.71
N PHE A 32 -1.89 -18.73 -2.57
CA PHE A 32 -2.69 -17.88 -3.44
C PHE A 32 -2.19 -17.96 -4.88
N ALA A 33 -3.06 -17.60 -5.82
CA ALA A 33 -2.72 -17.47 -7.24
C ALA A 33 -3.13 -16.07 -7.70
N LYS A 34 -2.31 -15.47 -8.54
CA LYS A 34 -2.59 -14.18 -9.18
C LYS A 34 -2.49 -14.31 -10.70
N PRO A 35 -3.17 -13.46 -11.47
CA PRO A 35 -2.94 -13.32 -12.90
C PRO A 35 -1.47 -13.01 -13.20
N SER A 36 -1.01 -13.28 -14.43
CA SER A 36 0.39 -12.96 -14.80
C SER A 36 0.67 -11.47 -14.73
N VAL A 37 -0.25 -10.62 -15.15
CA VAL A 37 -0.22 -9.17 -14.89
C VAL A 37 -1.12 -8.91 -13.69
N HIS A 38 -0.58 -8.34 -12.63
CA HIS A 38 -1.30 -8.08 -11.39
C HIS A 38 -0.67 -6.92 -10.61
N LEU A 39 -1.39 -6.41 -9.64
CA LEU A 39 -0.86 -5.49 -8.63
C LEU A 39 0.10 -6.26 -7.72
N ARG A 40 1.40 -5.97 -7.84
CA ARG A 40 2.46 -6.65 -7.09
C ARG A 40 2.63 -6.09 -5.69
N ASP A 41 2.58 -4.77 -5.60
CA ASP A 41 2.80 -4.01 -4.36
C ASP A 41 2.17 -2.62 -4.49
N TYR A 42 1.96 -1.96 -3.37
CA TYR A 42 1.54 -0.56 -3.35
C TYR A 42 2.01 0.15 -2.09
N THR A 43 2.21 1.46 -2.21
CA THR A 43 2.46 2.33 -1.06
C THR A 43 1.34 3.35 -0.96
N VAL A 44 0.87 3.60 0.27
CA VAL A 44 -0.11 4.64 0.55
C VAL A 44 0.46 5.58 1.60
N ARG A 45 0.42 6.87 1.32
CA ARG A 45 0.85 7.93 2.24
C ARG A 45 -0.24 8.98 2.36
N THR A 46 -0.44 9.46 3.56
CA THR A 46 -1.30 10.60 3.85
C THR A 46 -0.45 11.71 4.45
N ARG A 47 -0.63 12.94 3.98
CA ARG A 47 0.05 14.12 4.50
C ARG A 47 -0.93 15.26 4.61
N PHE A 48 -0.97 15.94 5.75
CA PHE A 48 -1.73 17.17 5.86
C PHE A 48 -1.09 18.29 5.05
N THR A 49 -1.91 19.10 4.41
CA THR A 49 -1.46 20.18 3.51
C THR A 49 -1.16 21.48 4.25
N ASP A 50 -1.64 21.59 5.48
CA ASP A 50 -1.51 22.79 6.29
C ASP A 50 -1.30 22.46 7.79
N LYS A 51 -0.85 23.45 8.54
CA LYS A 51 -0.58 23.32 9.98
C LYS A 51 -1.83 23.17 10.85
N ASN A 52 -3.00 23.38 10.28
CA ASN A 52 -4.27 23.22 11.00
C ASN A 52 -4.85 21.82 10.77
N TYR A 53 -4.14 20.98 9.99
CA TYR A 53 -4.53 19.60 9.69
C TYR A 53 -5.93 19.49 9.07
N GLY A 54 -6.33 20.54 8.30
CA GLY A 54 -7.67 20.63 7.69
C GLY A 54 -7.82 19.70 6.49
N ASN A 55 -6.95 19.84 5.50
CA ASN A 55 -6.95 19.03 4.29
C ASN A 55 -5.73 18.12 4.26
N ALA A 56 -5.84 16.99 3.58
CA ALA A 56 -4.72 16.07 3.43
C ALA A 56 -4.55 15.65 1.96
N THR A 57 -3.31 15.37 1.56
CA THR A 57 -3.00 14.72 0.31
C THR A 57 -2.94 13.21 0.52
N LEU A 58 -3.67 12.47 -0.29
CA LEU A 58 -3.54 11.02 -0.47
C LEU A 58 -2.57 10.78 -1.62
N GLU A 59 -1.42 10.16 -1.31
CA GLU A 59 -0.43 9.72 -2.31
C GLU A 59 -0.43 8.21 -2.36
N VAL A 60 -0.64 7.65 -3.55
CA VAL A 60 -0.61 6.20 -3.77
C VAL A 60 0.29 5.88 -4.95
N THR A 61 1.19 4.93 -4.76
CA THR A 61 1.97 4.34 -5.85
C THR A 61 1.63 2.86 -5.90
N ALA A 62 1.07 2.41 -7.01
CA ALA A 62 0.74 1.01 -7.28
C ALA A 62 1.75 0.43 -8.26
N TYR A 63 2.40 -0.66 -7.89
CA TYR A 63 3.41 -1.35 -8.71
C TYR A 63 2.80 -2.60 -9.35
N MET A 64 3.03 -2.77 -10.65
CA MET A 64 2.56 -3.93 -11.40
C MET A 64 3.66 -4.98 -11.55
N SER A 65 3.24 -6.23 -11.72
CA SER A 65 4.12 -7.33 -12.09
C SER A 65 3.97 -7.64 -13.57
N ARG A 66 5.09 -7.85 -14.27
CA ARG A 66 5.16 -8.33 -15.65
C ARG A 66 4.38 -7.49 -16.67
N LEU A 67 4.30 -6.18 -16.45
CA LEU A 67 3.68 -5.28 -17.42
C LEU A 67 4.53 -5.23 -18.70
N ASP A 68 3.91 -5.40 -19.87
CA ASP A 68 4.50 -4.99 -21.14
C ASP A 68 4.17 -3.51 -21.35
N PRO A 69 5.19 -2.65 -21.57
CA PRO A 69 4.93 -1.22 -21.82
C PRO A 69 4.07 -0.92 -23.06
N ALA A 70 3.97 -1.89 -23.98
CA ALA A 70 3.11 -1.77 -25.15
C ALA A 70 1.64 -2.02 -24.84
N ASP A 71 1.33 -2.62 -23.68
CA ASP A 71 -0.04 -2.88 -23.27
C ASP A 71 -0.66 -1.64 -22.62
N GLU A 72 -1.91 -1.37 -22.97
CA GLU A 72 -2.68 -0.28 -22.38
C GLU A 72 -3.38 -0.75 -21.09
N TRP A 73 -2.67 -0.65 -19.97
CA TRP A 73 -3.19 -0.92 -18.65
C TRP A 73 -3.48 0.35 -17.88
N GLU A 74 -4.52 0.33 -17.08
CA GLU A 74 -4.94 1.42 -16.19
C GLU A 74 -5.08 0.91 -14.76
N VAL A 75 -4.68 1.72 -13.79
CA VAL A 75 -5.05 1.51 -12.40
C VAL A 75 -6.13 2.51 -12.03
N GLN A 76 -7.19 2.03 -11.42
CA GLN A 76 -8.25 2.83 -10.84
C GLN A 76 -8.09 2.85 -9.32
N LEU A 77 -8.28 4.02 -8.72
CA LEU A 77 -8.24 4.20 -7.27
C LEU A 77 -9.58 4.75 -6.78
N GLU A 78 -10.17 4.08 -5.82
CA GLU A 78 -11.33 4.54 -5.07
C GLU A 78 -10.95 4.70 -3.59
N LEU A 79 -11.50 5.69 -2.94
CA LEU A 79 -11.38 5.93 -1.51
C LEU A 79 -12.77 5.94 -0.88
N PHE A 80 -12.95 5.09 0.12
CA PHE A 80 -14.18 5.02 0.89
C PHE A 80 -13.92 5.47 2.33
N ASP A 81 -14.86 6.17 2.92
CA ASP A 81 -14.79 6.55 4.32
C ASP A 81 -15.10 5.37 5.27
N SER A 82 -15.12 5.64 6.57
CA SER A 82 -15.40 4.62 7.59
C SER A 82 -16.81 4.03 7.53
N GLU A 83 -17.73 4.66 6.80
CA GLU A 83 -19.12 4.25 6.61
C GLU A 83 -19.32 3.55 5.26
N GLY A 84 -18.26 3.47 4.44
CA GLY A 84 -18.28 2.86 3.11
C GLY A 84 -18.81 3.80 2.02
N VAL A 85 -18.85 5.11 2.29
CA VAL A 85 -19.26 6.11 1.30
C VAL A 85 -18.04 6.53 0.48
N ALA A 86 -18.20 6.59 -0.84
CA ALA A 86 -17.14 7.03 -1.73
C ALA A 86 -16.77 8.50 -1.48
N VAL A 87 -15.48 8.77 -1.28
CA VAL A 87 -14.94 10.12 -1.04
C VAL A 87 -14.84 10.92 -2.33
N PHE A 88 -14.56 10.25 -3.44
CA PHE A 88 -14.50 10.86 -4.77
C PHE A 88 -15.75 10.49 -5.57
N GLU A 89 -16.29 11.43 -6.35
CA GLU A 89 -17.46 11.19 -7.20
C GLU A 89 -17.23 10.10 -8.25
N GLN A 90 -15.98 9.94 -8.70
CA GLN A 90 -15.58 8.91 -9.66
C GLN A 90 -14.21 8.35 -9.27
N PRO A 91 -13.90 7.10 -9.64
CA PRO A 91 -12.56 6.54 -9.47
C PRO A 91 -11.49 7.42 -10.13
N LEU A 92 -10.40 7.66 -9.44
CA LEU A 92 -9.20 8.24 -10.04
C LEU A 92 -8.58 7.21 -10.97
N ARG A 93 -8.00 7.66 -12.10
CA ARG A 93 -7.46 6.77 -13.14
C ARG A 93 -6.07 7.22 -13.56
N GLU A 94 -5.13 6.28 -13.58
CA GLU A 94 -3.76 6.50 -14.00
C GLU A 94 -3.26 5.35 -14.86
N LYS A 95 -2.49 5.67 -15.91
CA LYS A 95 -1.84 4.64 -16.73
C LYS A 95 -0.81 3.87 -15.92
N ALA A 96 -0.80 2.55 -16.10
CA ALA A 96 0.06 1.64 -15.37
C ALA A 96 1.53 1.64 -15.83
N GLY A 97 1.89 2.39 -16.86
CA GLY A 97 3.24 2.44 -17.46
C GLY A 97 4.18 3.51 -16.91
N GLY A 98 3.78 4.22 -15.86
CA GLY A 98 4.63 5.21 -15.20
C GLY A 98 5.85 4.58 -14.52
N VAL A 99 6.89 5.40 -14.25
CA VAL A 99 8.12 4.95 -13.59
C VAL A 99 8.29 5.76 -12.31
N ALA A 100 8.38 5.07 -11.17
CA ALA A 100 8.42 5.72 -9.85
C ALA A 100 9.68 6.59 -9.62
N ASN A 101 10.79 6.29 -10.32
CA ASN A 101 12.01 7.11 -10.28
C ASN A 101 12.89 6.85 -11.52
N ALA A 102 13.82 7.76 -11.78
CA ALA A 102 14.70 7.70 -12.95
C ALA A 102 15.61 6.45 -13.01
N TYR A 103 15.86 5.78 -11.89
CA TYR A 103 16.68 4.56 -11.84
C TYR A 103 15.87 3.28 -12.14
N ALA A 104 14.55 3.42 -12.21
CA ALA A 104 13.62 2.31 -12.43
C ALA A 104 13.42 1.97 -13.92
N THR A 105 13.96 2.75 -14.85
CA THR A 105 13.68 2.66 -16.30
C THR A 105 14.14 1.38 -16.97
N THR A 106 15.05 0.63 -16.37
CA THR A 106 15.62 -0.60 -16.96
C THR A 106 15.02 -1.89 -16.43
N ASN A 107 14.19 -1.80 -15.37
CA ASN A 107 13.55 -2.98 -14.79
C ASN A 107 12.03 -2.90 -14.99
N PRO A 108 11.43 -3.78 -15.83
CA PRO A 108 9.99 -3.80 -16.07
C PRO A 108 9.15 -4.06 -14.81
N GLU A 109 9.76 -4.53 -13.72
CA GLU A 109 9.09 -4.67 -12.42
C GLU A 109 8.85 -3.34 -11.69
N ASN A 110 9.37 -2.23 -12.22
CA ASN A 110 9.23 -0.91 -11.63
C ASN A 110 8.13 -0.05 -12.28
N PHE A 111 7.37 -0.61 -13.19
CA PHE A 111 6.19 0.10 -13.71
C PHE A 111 5.16 0.32 -12.61
N CYS A 112 4.64 1.54 -12.56
CA CYS A 112 3.68 1.96 -11.55
C CYS A 112 2.65 2.93 -12.10
N ALA A 113 1.54 3.05 -11.38
CA ALA A 113 0.60 4.16 -11.44
C ALA A 113 0.80 5.02 -10.19
N ILE A 114 0.84 6.34 -10.35
CA ILE A 114 1.09 7.28 -9.26
C ILE A 114 -0.09 8.22 -9.14
N PHE A 115 -0.72 8.23 -7.98
CA PHE A 115 -1.83 9.09 -7.64
C PHE A 115 -1.40 10.11 -6.60
N SER A 116 -1.88 11.33 -6.76
CA SER A 116 -1.79 12.38 -5.74
C SER A 116 -3.07 13.20 -5.78
N LYS A 117 -3.86 13.15 -4.71
CA LYS A 117 -5.16 13.81 -4.64
C LYS A 117 -5.40 14.42 -3.28
N VAL A 118 -5.89 15.65 -3.25
CA VAL A 118 -6.33 16.30 -2.02
C VAL A 118 -7.67 15.69 -1.60
N VAL A 119 -7.74 15.34 -0.32
CA VAL A 119 -8.95 14.95 0.40
C VAL A 119 -9.30 16.09 1.35
N GLU A 120 -10.46 16.67 1.15
CA GLU A 120 -10.93 17.81 1.95
C GLU A 120 -11.45 17.32 3.29
N THR A 121 -11.00 17.95 4.37
CA THR A 121 -11.44 17.72 5.75
C THR A 121 -11.63 16.26 6.14
N PRO A 122 -10.62 15.37 5.90
CA PRO A 122 -10.75 13.99 6.30
C PRO A 122 -10.85 13.86 7.81
N ARG A 123 -11.62 12.87 8.30
CA ARG A 123 -11.62 12.52 9.72
C ARG A 123 -10.25 11.96 10.08
N HIS A 124 -9.62 12.54 11.10
CA HIS A 124 -8.29 12.14 11.53
C HIS A 124 -8.31 10.79 12.25
N TRP A 125 -7.24 10.04 12.07
CA TRP A 125 -6.97 8.90 12.92
C TRP A 125 -6.23 9.37 14.18
N THR A 126 -6.74 8.99 15.34
CA THR A 126 -6.04 9.10 16.62
C THR A 126 -6.18 7.78 17.39
N ALA A 127 -5.43 7.60 18.49
CA ALA A 127 -5.54 6.40 19.30
C ALA A 127 -6.94 6.30 19.98
N GLU A 128 -7.52 7.44 20.33
CA GLU A 128 -8.86 7.55 20.95
C GLU A 128 -9.98 7.41 19.91
N SER A 129 -9.73 7.83 18.68
CA SER A 129 -10.67 7.77 17.56
C SER A 129 -9.99 7.21 16.32
N PRO A 130 -9.82 5.88 16.22
CA PRO A 130 -9.05 5.24 15.14
C PRO A 130 -9.87 5.12 13.84
N VAL A 131 -10.25 6.27 13.28
CA VAL A 131 -11.03 6.33 12.04
C VAL A 131 -10.17 5.85 10.88
N LEU A 132 -10.67 4.87 10.12
CA LEU A 132 -10.00 4.32 8.97
C LEU A 132 -10.86 4.48 7.71
N TYR A 133 -10.18 4.80 6.63
CA TYR A 133 -10.68 4.81 5.26
C TYR A 133 -10.24 3.54 4.55
N THR A 134 -10.91 3.16 3.48
CA THR A 134 -10.52 2.04 2.63
C THR A 134 -10.11 2.55 1.27
N VAL A 135 -8.86 2.29 0.88
CA VAL A 135 -8.37 2.46 -0.48
C VAL A 135 -8.62 1.16 -1.22
N VAL A 136 -9.19 1.26 -2.43
CA VAL A 136 -9.32 0.14 -3.36
C VAL A 136 -8.57 0.48 -4.63
N LEU A 137 -7.71 -0.44 -5.09
CA LEU A 137 -6.96 -0.35 -6.32
C LEU A 137 -7.43 -1.45 -7.26
N SER A 138 -7.87 -1.09 -8.46
CA SER A 138 -8.28 -2.02 -9.49
C SER A 138 -7.37 -1.90 -10.70
N LEU A 139 -6.74 -3.00 -11.12
CA LEU A 139 -5.99 -3.07 -12.36
C LEU A 139 -6.95 -3.44 -13.49
N VAL A 140 -7.00 -2.62 -14.51
CA VAL A 140 -7.96 -2.71 -15.61
C VAL A 140 -7.20 -2.84 -16.93
N ASP A 141 -7.62 -3.75 -17.78
CA ASP A 141 -7.05 -3.94 -19.11
C ASP A 141 -7.61 -2.93 -20.14
N LYS A 142 -7.10 -3.00 -21.36
CA LYS A 142 -7.52 -2.14 -22.48
C LYS A 142 -9.01 -2.24 -22.86
N ASP A 143 -9.64 -3.36 -22.52
CA ASP A 143 -11.06 -3.63 -22.81
C ASP A 143 -11.97 -3.21 -21.65
N GLY A 144 -11.39 -2.63 -20.59
CA GLY A 144 -12.10 -2.17 -19.40
C GLY A 144 -12.43 -3.30 -18.40
N VAL A 145 -11.79 -4.46 -18.54
CA VAL A 145 -12.00 -5.59 -17.64
C VAL A 145 -11.10 -5.47 -16.43
N VAL A 146 -11.66 -5.60 -15.24
CA VAL A 146 -10.90 -5.63 -13.99
C VAL A 146 -10.21 -6.99 -13.86
N ILE A 147 -8.89 -6.98 -13.80
CA ILE A 147 -8.04 -8.18 -13.78
C ILE A 147 -7.57 -8.52 -12.38
N ASP A 148 -7.26 -7.51 -11.57
CA ASP A 148 -6.82 -7.70 -10.18
C ASP A 148 -7.31 -6.55 -9.31
N VAL A 149 -7.55 -6.82 -8.03
CA VAL A 149 -8.00 -5.83 -7.05
C VAL A 149 -7.24 -6.01 -5.75
N GLU A 150 -6.75 -4.90 -5.21
CA GLU A 150 -6.14 -4.84 -3.89
C GLU A 150 -6.82 -3.77 -3.05
N SER A 151 -6.81 -3.96 -1.74
CA SER A 151 -7.38 -2.97 -0.82
C SER A 151 -6.56 -2.82 0.45
N ALA A 152 -6.59 -1.61 1.01
CA ALA A 152 -5.94 -1.30 2.28
C ALA A 152 -6.80 -0.38 3.14
N ARG A 153 -6.70 -0.56 4.45
CA ARG A 153 -7.26 0.39 5.41
C ARG A 153 -6.18 1.38 5.81
N ILE A 154 -6.50 2.67 5.73
CA ILE A 154 -5.57 3.77 6.00
C ILE A 154 -6.19 4.76 6.98
N GLY A 155 -5.36 5.47 7.73
CA GLY A 155 -5.78 6.60 8.57
C GLY A 155 -5.13 7.90 8.10
N PHE A 156 -5.87 8.98 8.11
CA PHE A 156 -5.30 10.31 7.92
C PHE A 156 -4.66 10.77 9.22
N ARG A 157 -3.32 10.64 9.26
CA ARG A 157 -2.53 11.02 10.43
C ARG A 157 -1.14 11.49 10.00
N GLU A 158 -0.54 12.33 10.83
CA GLU A 158 0.84 12.77 10.69
C GLU A 158 1.58 12.59 12.01
N LEU A 159 2.77 12.02 11.93
CA LEU A 159 3.69 11.88 13.06
C LEU A 159 4.88 12.80 12.81
N GLU A 160 5.19 13.65 13.77
CA GLU A 160 6.33 14.53 13.70
C GLU A 160 7.08 14.56 15.04
N ILE A 161 8.37 14.90 14.97
CA ILE A 161 9.15 15.21 16.17
C ILE A 161 9.41 16.72 16.15
N ARG A 162 8.88 17.41 17.15
CA ARG A 162 9.08 18.84 17.32
C ARG A 162 9.65 19.09 18.72
N GLU A 163 10.80 19.77 18.78
CA GLU A 163 11.51 20.08 20.03
C GLU A 163 11.76 18.84 20.93
N GLY A 164 12.02 17.69 20.31
CA GLY A 164 12.27 16.42 21.03
C GLY A 164 11.00 15.69 21.49
N VAL A 165 9.81 16.21 21.19
CA VAL A 165 8.51 15.59 21.52
C VAL A 165 7.92 14.94 20.27
N LEU A 166 7.46 13.68 20.41
CA LEU A 166 6.72 12.99 19.36
C LEU A 166 5.26 13.47 19.40
N LEU A 167 4.82 14.05 18.29
CA LEU A 167 3.47 14.58 18.14
C LEU A 167 2.69 13.76 17.12
N LEU A 168 1.41 13.54 17.39
CA LEU A 168 0.44 12.98 16.48
C LEU A 168 -0.57 14.07 16.13
N ASN A 169 -0.64 14.45 14.85
CA ASN A 169 -1.51 15.52 14.35
C ASN A 169 -1.29 16.84 15.10
N GLY A 170 -0.02 17.16 15.38
CA GLY A 170 0.38 18.35 16.13
C GLY A 170 0.10 18.30 17.60
#